data_c14ffa46033c5b3b45324dc88c03842f
#
_entry.id   c14ffa46033c5b3b45324dc88c03842f
#
_cell.length_a   1.000
_cell.length_b   1.000
_cell.length_c   1.000
_cell.angle_alpha   90.00
_cell.angle_beta   90.00
_cell.angle_gamma   90.00
#
_symmetry.space_group_name_H-M   'P 1'
#
loop_
_entity.id
_entity.type
_entity.pdbx_description
1 polymer ?
#
loop_
_entity_poly.entity_id
_entity_poly.type
_entity_poly.pdbx_seq_one_letter_code
_entity_poly.pdbx_strand_id
1 'polypeptide(L)'
;DVTLQLDVDGNVMLNTILVDNGSSDACGIASLSLSQTAFDCSDVGVQSVTMTVTDVNGNSSTCTADITVEDNVAPAAVCQNITVQLDGAGNASIVAADIDNGSDDACGIASLSASTTSFDCSNVGVNSVTMTVTDNNGNMSTCSADVTVEDNVAPTAVCQNLTIQLDAAGDATITAAQIDNGSNDACGIAS
;
A
#
# COMPACT_ATOMS: atom_id res chain seq x y z
N ASP A 1 30.24 -8.34 -15.52
CA ASP A 1 29.37 -7.61 -14.60
C ASP A 1 28.66 -8.64 -13.72
N VAL A 2 28.63 -8.40 -12.42
CA VAL A 2 27.97 -9.26 -11.43
C VAL A 2 26.72 -8.54 -10.92
N THR A 3 25.57 -9.22 -10.96
CA THR A 3 24.34 -8.73 -10.37
C THR A 3 24.00 -9.59 -9.15
N LEU A 4 23.73 -8.97 -8.03
CA LEU A 4 23.32 -9.58 -6.78
C LEU A 4 21.86 -9.22 -6.51
N GLN A 5 21.09 -10.21 -6.06
CA GLN A 5 19.69 -10.01 -5.65
C GLN A 5 19.62 -10.07 -4.11
N LEU A 6 19.01 -9.06 -3.49
CA LEU A 6 18.70 -9.09 -2.07
C LEU A 6 17.68 -10.21 -1.78
N ASP A 7 17.83 -10.83 -0.62
CA ASP A 7 16.86 -11.79 -0.10
C ASP A 7 15.68 -11.08 0.60
N VAL A 8 14.74 -11.86 1.15
CA VAL A 8 13.55 -11.32 1.84
C VAL A 8 13.86 -10.53 3.12
N ASP A 9 15.08 -10.66 3.65
CA ASP A 9 15.57 -9.91 4.80
C ASP A 9 16.39 -8.68 4.37
N GLY A 10 16.44 -8.40 3.04
CA GLY A 10 17.17 -7.27 2.47
C GLY A 10 18.68 -7.43 2.44
N ASN A 11 19.21 -8.66 2.39
CA ASN A 11 20.65 -8.92 2.44
C ASN A 11 21.13 -9.82 1.31
N VAL A 12 22.41 -9.67 0.91
CA VAL A 12 23.09 -10.59 -0.02
C VAL A 12 24.59 -10.63 0.25
N MET A 13 25.19 -11.79 -0.03
CA MET A 13 26.65 -11.99 0.11
C MET A 13 27.31 -12.16 -1.26
N LEU A 14 28.41 -11.43 -1.48
CA LEU A 14 29.27 -11.57 -2.64
C LEU A 14 30.41 -12.56 -2.34
N ASN A 15 30.56 -13.55 -3.21
CA ASN A 15 31.69 -14.49 -3.16
C ASN A 15 32.81 -14.02 -4.11
N THR A 16 34.07 -14.17 -3.68
CA THR A 16 35.29 -13.86 -4.48
C THR A 16 35.28 -14.56 -5.85
N ILE A 17 34.71 -15.77 -5.94
CA ILE A 17 34.62 -16.55 -7.19
C ILE A 17 33.82 -15.83 -8.28
N LEU A 18 32.84 -15.02 -7.88
CA LEU A 18 32.00 -14.28 -8.84
C LEU A 18 32.73 -13.08 -9.46
N VAL A 19 33.74 -12.57 -8.76
CA VAL A 19 34.53 -11.39 -9.17
C VAL A 19 35.82 -11.78 -9.87
N ASP A 20 36.42 -12.90 -9.44
CA ASP A 20 37.68 -13.38 -10.04
C ASP A 20 37.44 -13.90 -11.48
N ASN A 21 38.13 -13.32 -12.42
CA ASN A 21 38.09 -13.70 -13.84
C ASN A 21 39.41 -14.34 -14.30
N GLY A 22 39.98 -15.21 -13.44
CA GLY A 22 41.18 -15.97 -13.78
C GLY A 22 42.47 -15.31 -13.34
N SER A 23 42.50 -14.75 -12.13
CA SER A 23 43.77 -14.28 -11.51
C SER A 23 44.80 -15.40 -11.51
N SER A 24 46.06 -15.08 -11.85
CA SER A 24 47.13 -16.07 -11.91
C SER A 24 48.47 -15.50 -11.51
N ASP A 25 49.32 -16.34 -10.95
CA ASP A 25 50.72 -16.08 -10.67
C ASP A 25 51.54 -17.33 -10.95
N ALA A 26 52.79 -17.16 -11.44
CA ALA A 26 53.65 -18.26 -11.82
C ALA A 26 54.09 -19.16 -10.64
N CYS A 27 54.16 -18.61 -9.45
CA CYS A 27 54.50 -19.33 -8.21
C CYS A 27 53.26 -19.74 -7.42
N GLY A 28 52.09 -19.28 -7.81
CA GLY A 28 50.78 -19.62 -7.21
C GLY A 28 50.16 -18.49 -6.39
N ILE A 29 48.83 -18.53 -6.29
CA ILE A 29 48.04 -17.59 -5.50
C ILE A 29 47.80 -18.17 -4.10
N ALA A 30 48.06 -17.37 -3.07
CA ALA A 30 47.78 -17.71 -1.67
C ALA A 30 46.36 -17.33 -1.25
N SER A 31 45.86 -16.14 -1.65
CA SER A 31 44.52 -15.67 -1.26
C SER A 31 43.92 -14.66 -2.22
N LEU A 32 42.60 -14.63 -2.22
CA LEU A 32 41.74 -13.60 -2.82
C LEU A 32 40.89 -12.98 -1.70
N SER A 33 40.79 -11.66 -1.68
CA SER A 33 39.94 -10.93 -0.75
C SER A 33 39.20 -9.78 -1.43
N LEU A 34 38.03 -9.43 -0.93
CA LEU A 34 37.20 -8.33 -1.43
C LEU A 34 37.13 -7.22 -0.36
N SER A 35 37.03 -5.97 -0.79
CA SER A 35 36.84 -4.82 0.10
C SER A 35 35.47 -4.84 0.79
N GLN A 36 34.45 -5.44 0.11
CA GLN A 36 33.11 -5.62 0.64
C GLN A 36 32.55 -6.97 0.16
N THR A 37 31.89 -7.71 1.06
CA THR A 37 31.30 -9.03 0.77
C THR A 37 29.84 -9.12 1.18
N ALA A 38 29.35 -8.23 2.04
CA ALA A 38 27.95 -8.15 2.47
C ALA A 38 27.35 -6.87 1.95
N PHE A 39 26.14 -6.97 1.43
CA PHE A 39 25.36 -5.84 0.90
C PHE A 39 23.97 -5.90 1.47
N ASP A 40 23.36 -4.73 1.67
CA ASP A 40 22.02 -4.55 2.17
C ASP A 40 21.21 -3.53 1.34
N CYS A 41 20.01 -3.18 1.79
CA CYS A 41 19.13 -2.23 1.11
C CYS A 41 19.78 -0.85 0.84
N SER A 42 20.76 -0.44 1.63
CA SER A 42 21.47 0.84 1.43
C SER A 42 22.46 0.79 0.26
N ASP A 43 22.80 -0.42 -0.18
CA ASP A 43 23.74 -0.66 -1.29
C ASP A 43 23.03 -0.84 -2.64
N VAL A 44 21.71 -0.75 -2.71
CA VAL A 44 20.99 -0.94 -3.98
C VAL A 44 21.51 0.03 -5.05
N GLY A 45 21.82 -0.52 -6.23
CA GLY A 45 22.48 0.17 -7.34
C GLY A 45 23.86 -0.37 -7.63
N VAL A 46 24.72 0.45 -8.27
CA VAL A 46 26.07 0.03 -8.65
C VAL A 46 27.07 0.33 -7.53
N GLN A 47 27.75 -0.71 -7.08
CA GLN A 47 28.79 -0.67 -6.04
C GLN A 47 30.14 -1.04 -6.64
N SER A 48 31.20 -0.30 -6.31
CA SER A 48 32.57 -0.61 -6.76
C SER A 48 33.33 -1.40 -5.71
N VAL A 49 33.67 -2.63 -6.00
CA VAL A 49 34.38 -3.56 -5.10
C VAL A 49 35.81 -3.76 -5.57
N THR A 50 36.77 -3.61 -4.66
CA THR A 50 38.20 -3.90 -4.93
C THR A 50 38.50 -5.33 -4.53
N MET A 51 39.06 -6.11 -5.46
CA MET A 51 39.63 -7.41 -5.20
C MET A 51 41.14 -7.28 -5.00
N THR A 52 41.66 -7.90 -3.96
CA THR A 52 43.12 -8.05 -3.70
C THR A 52 43.52 -9.49 -3.89
N VAL A 53 44.50 -9.71 -4.75
CA VAL A 53 45.09 -11.01 -5.03
C VAL A 53 46.49 -11.03 -4.37
N THR A 54 46.76 -12.04 -3.55
CA THR A 54 48.07 -12.19 -2.87
C THR A 54 48.70 -13.53 -3.26
N ASP A 55 49.98 -13.50 -3.70
CA ASP A 55 50.72 -14.71 -4.05
C ASP A 55 51.28 -15.43 -2.82
N VAL A 56 51.86 -16.61 -3.01
CA VAL A 56 52.46 -17.41 -1.94
C VAL A 56 53.72 -16.78 -1.33
N ASN A 57 54.30 -15.75 -1.95
CA ASN A 57 55.44 -15.00 -1.51
C ASN A 57 55.09 -13.71 -0.75
N GLY A 58 53.77 -13.38 -0.68
CA GLY A 58 53.25 -12.21 -0.01
C GLY A 58 53.13 -10.95 -0.87
N ASN A 59 53.41 -11.02 -2.18
CA ASN A 59 53.17 -9.88 -3.07
C ASN A 59 51.69 -9.78 -3.42
N SER A 60 51.18 -8.55 -3.55
CA SER A 60 49.76 -8.31 -3.79
C SER A 60 49.50 -7.37 -4.97
N SER A 61 48.42 -7.63 -5.70
CA SER A 61 47.86 -6.72 -6.70
C SER A 61 46.38 -6.55 -6.49
N THR A 62 45.84 -5.46 -7.04
CA THR A 62 44.40 -5.16 -6.91
C THR A 62 43.74 -4.87 -8.25
N CYS A 63 42.44 -5.18 -8.37
CA CYS A 63 41.58 -4.71 -9.42
C CYS A 63 40.22 -4.32 -8.85
N THR A 64 39.44 -3.53 -9.62
CA THR A 64 38.08 -3.12 -9.22
C THR A 64 37.07 -3.76 -10.14
N ALA A 65 35.91 -4.10 -9.58
CA ALA A 65 34.75 -4.58 -10.33
C ALA A 65 33.51 -3.82 -9.88
N ASP A 66 32.63 -3.52 -10.82
CA ASP A 66 31.32 -2.96 -10.54
C ASP A 66 30.32 -4.12 -10.30
N ILE A 67 29.63 -4.05 -9.18
CA ILE A 67 28.62 -5.00 -8.74
C ILE A 67 27.30 -4.27 -8.71
N THR A 68 26.29 -4.79 -9.41
CA THR A 68 24.92 -4.24 -9.34
C THR A 68 24.15 -5.00 -8.25
N VAL A 69 23.66 -4.28 -7.26
CA VAL A 69 22.78 -4.81 -6.20
C VAL A 69 21.36 -4.41 -6.55
N GLU A 70 20.44 -5.38 -6.59
CA GLU A 70 19.04 -5.16 -6.93
C GLU A 70 18.14 -5.72 -5.82
N ASP A 71 17.09 -4.98 -5.54
CA ASP A 71 15.96 -5.47 -4.77
C ASP A 71 14.80 -5.74 -5.73
N ASN A 72 14.44 -7.01 -5.85
CA ASN A 72 13.30 -7.50 -6.64
C ASN A 72 12.28 -8.23 -5.75
N VAL A 73 12.39 -8.06 -4.42
CA VAL A 73 11.44 -8.62 -3.45
C VAL A 73 10.26 -7.66 -3.33
N ALA A 74 9.06 -8.17 -3.56
CA ALA A 74 7.86 -7.36 -3.42
C ALA A 74 7.44 -7.24 -1.94
N PRO A 75 6.86 -6.09 -1.53
CA PRO A 75 6.42 -5.88 -0.16
C PRO A 75 5.31 -6.86 0.25
N ALA A 76 5.23 -7.18 1.54
CA ALA A 76 4.14 -7.94 2.12
C ALA A 76 2.94 -6.99 2.36
N ALA A 77 1.92 -7.04 1.49
CA ALA A 77 0.72 -6.24 1.65
C ALA A 77 -0.26 -6.90 2.64
N VAL A 78 -0.63 -6.18 3.69
CA VAL A 78 -1.55 -6.64 4.74
C VAL A 78 -2.67 -5.62 4.93
N CYS A 79 -3.93 -6.04 4.66
CA CYS A 79 -5.12 -5.20 4.77
C CYS A 79 -5.95 -5.51 6.02
N GLN A 80 -6.74 -4.52 6.46
CA GLN A 80 -7.78 -4.66 7.47
C GLN A 80 -9.11 -4.10 6.96
N ASN A 81 -10.21 -4.72 7.40
CA ASN A 81 -11.55 -4.22 7.15
C ASN A 81 -11.87 -3.04 8.08
N ILE A 82 -12.62 -2.07 7.58
CA ILE A 82 -13.04 -0.89 8.34
C ILE A 82 -14.51 -0.57 8.12
N THR A 83 -15.08 0.23 9.01
CA THR A 83 -16.41 0.83 8.86
C THR A 83 -16.29 2.35 8.83
N VAL A 84 -16.96 2.99 7.88
CA VAL A 84 -17.02 4.44 7.74
C VAL A 84 -18.47 4.90 7.77
N GLN A 85 -18.70 6.10 8.35
CA GLN A 85 -20.00 6.71 8.45
C GLN A 85 -20.14 7.82 7.42
N LEU A 86 -21.29 7.89 6.72
CA LEU A 86 -21.63 9.04 5.89
C LEU A 86 -21.88 10.27 6.76
N ASP A 87 -21.44 11.42 6.29
CA ASP A 87 -21.72 12.72 6.91
C ASP A 87 -23.15 13.21 6.57
N GLY A 88 -23.56 14.37 7.10
CA GLY A 88 -24.88 14.95 6.83
C GLY A 88 -25.12 15.37 5.38
N ALA A 89 -24.09 15.30 4.52
CA ALA A 89 -24.22 15.52 3.08
C ALA A 89 -24.21 14.19 2.29
N GLY A 90 -24.16 13.05 2.98
CA GLY A 90 -24.15 11.71 2.40
C GLY A 90 -22.79 11.29 1.82
N ASN A 91 -21.67 11.78 2.37
CA ASN A 91 -20.34 11.46 1.89
C ASN A 91 -19.45 10.91 3.00
N ALA A 92 -18.49 10.04 2.60
CA ALA A 92 -17.38 9.59 3.44
C ALA A 92 -16.10 9.46 2.61
N SER A 93 -14.95 9.50 3.27
CA SER A 93 -13.66 9.28 2.61
C SER A 93 -12.70 8.52 3.51
N ILE A 94 -11.77 7.80 2.87
CA ILE A 94 -10.65 7.10 3.50
C ILE A 94 -9.35 7.48 2.82
N VAL A 95 -8.23 7.19 3.47
CA VAL A 95 -6.92 7.12 2.85
C VAL A 95 -6.42 5.67 2.87
N ALA A 96 -5.45 5.33 2.02
CA ALA A 96 -4.93 3.96 1.95
C ALA A 96 -4.42 3.44 3.30
N ALA A 97 -3.85 4.33 4.12
CA ALA A 97 -3.35 3.99 5.46
C ALA A 97 -4.45 3.53 6.45
N ASP A 98 -5.72 3.89 6.21
CA ASP A 98 -6.83 3.46 7.09
C ASP A 98 -7.10 1.95 6.95
N ILE A 99 -6.85 1.39 5.77
CA ILE A 99 -7.03 -0.03 5.47
C ILE A 99 -5.73 -0.83 5.51
N ASP A 100 -4.60 -0.18 5.77
CA ASP A 100 -3.32 -0.86 6.01
C ASP A 100 -3.28 -1.45 7.43
N ASN A 101 -2.78 -2.67 7.54
CA ASN A 101 -2.62 -3.39 8.82
C ASN A 101 -1.15 -3.83 9.01
N GLY A 102 -0.22 -2.94 8.72
CA GLY A 102 1.20 -3.19 8.90
C GLY A 102 1.82 -3.90 7.70
N SER A 103 1.55 -3.43 6.48
CA SER A 103 2.33 -3.84 5.31
C SER A 103 3.80 -3.51 5.52
N ASP A 104 4.69 -4.39 5.10
CA ASP A 104 6.12 -4.30 5.38
C ASP A 104 6.97 -4.73 4.19
N ASP A 105 8.20 -4.21 4.14
CA ASP A 105 9.26 -4.59 3.23
C ASP A 105 10.63 -4.33 3.87
N ALA A 106 11.62 -5.20 3.63
CA ALA A 106 12.95 -5.08 4.24
C ALA A 106 13.69 -3.80 3.80
N CYS A 107 13.49 -3.38 2.54
CA CYS A 107 14.08 -2.15 1.99
C CYS A 107 13.14 -0.94 2.12
N GLY A 108 11.97 -1.12 2.73
CA GLY A 108 11.02 -0.09 3.12
C GLY A 108 9.94 0.21 2.07
N ILE A 109 8.85 0.78 2.56
CA ILE A 109 7.66 1.14 1.77
C ILE A 109 7.80 2.58 1.27
N ALA A 110 7.63 2.78 -0.04
CA ALA A 110 7.60 4.10 -0.67
C ALA A 110 6.19 4.70 -0.66
N SER A 111 5.15 3.89 -0.94
CA SER A 111 3.79 4.41 -1.02
C SER A 111 2.71 3.35 -0.83
N LEU A 112 1.55 3.83 -0.35
CA LEU A 112 0.29 3.11 -0.30
C LEU A 112 -0.72 3.82 -1.18
N SER A 113 -1.53 3.07 -1.95
CA SER A 113 -2.64 3.62 -2.72
C SER A 113 -3.86 2.72 -2.62
N ALA A 114 -5.06 3.31 -2.67
CA ALA A 114 -6.32 2.59 -2.60
C ALA A 114 -7.12 2.79 -3.89
N SER A 115 -7.82 1.76 -4.35
CA SER A 115 -8.64 1.78 -5.57
C SER A 115 -9.84 2.72 -5.47
N THR A 116 -10.34 2.92 -4.25
CA THR A 116 -11.48 3.79 -3.94
C THR A 116 -11.21 4.49 -2.62
N THR A 117 -11.38 5.82 -2.60
CA THR A 117 -11.14 6.66 -1.41
C THR A 117 -12.33 7.53 -1.05
N SER A 118 -13.39 7.55 -1.87
CA SER A 118 -14.58 8.35 -1.63
C SER A 118 -15.83 7.48 -1.77
N PHE A 119 -16.79 7.70 -0.89
CA PHE A 119 -18.04 6.96 -0.82
C PHE A 119 -19.21 7.93 -0.68
N ASP A 120 -20.38 7.51 -1.19
CA ASP A 120 -21.62 8.24 -1.08
C ASP A 120 -22.79 7.29 -0.73
N CYS A 121 -24.01 7.80 -0.76
CA CYS A 121 -25.23 7.03 -0.44
C CYS A 121 -25.41 5.77 -1.30
N SER A 122 -24.86 5.74 -2.52
CA SER A 122 -24.94 4.57 -3.41
C SER A 122 -24.01 3.43 -2.96
N ASN A 123 -23.05 3.74 -2.08
CA ASN A 123 -22.07 2.79 -1.53
C ASN A 123 -22.49 2.21 -0.17
N VAL A 124 -23.67 2.54 0.36
CA VAL A 124 -24.11 1.99 1.66
C VAL A 124 -24.09 0.46 1.61
N GLY A 125 -23.39 -0.16 2.58
CA GLY A 125 -23.09 -1.57 2.63
C GLY A 125 -21.60 -1.87 2.49
N VAL A 126 -21.27 -3.11 2.10
CA VAL A 126 -19.88 -3.58 1.97
C VAL A 126 -19.33 -3.27 0.59
N ASN A 127 -18.18 -2.59 0.55
CA ASN A 127 -17.44 -2.27 -0.66
C ASN A 127 -16.04 -2.86 -0.57
N SER A 128 -15.63 -3.62 -1.59
CA SER A 128 -14.26 -4.17 -1.64
C SER A 128 -13.31 -3.13 -2.22
N VAL A 129 -12.29 -2.77 -1.44
CA VAL A 129 -11.24 -1.81 -1.80
C VAL A 129 -9.90 -2.52 -1.86
N THR A 130 -9.22 -2.41 -3.01
CA THR A 130 -7.87 -2.94 -3.18
C THR A 130 -6.86 -1.89 -2.79
N MET A 131 -5.93 -2.25 -1.89
CA MET A 131 -4.74 -1.47 -1.59
C MET A 131 -3.55 -2.00 -2.39
N THR A 132 -2.77 -1.10 -2.98
CA THR A 132 -1.48 -1.38 -3.59
C THR A 132 -0.38 -0.80 -2.72
N VAL A 133 0.58 -1.63 -2.38
CA VAL A 133 1.80 -1.29 -1.63
C VAL A 133 2.96 -1.27 -2.62
N THR A 134 3.73 -0.21 -2.63
CA THR A 134 4.94 -0.08 -3.47
C THR A 134 6.13 0.18 -2.56
N ASP A 135 7.21 -0.59 -2.73
CA ASP A 135 8.46 -0.40 -2.00
C ASP A 135 9.33 0.73 -2.60
N ASN A 136 10.48 1.00 -1.98
CA ASN A 136 11.43 2.03 -2.42
C ASN A 136 12.11 1.71 -3.76
N ASN A 137 12.05 0.46 -4.21
CA ASN A 137 12.70 -0.05 -5.41
C ASN A 137 11.71 -0.21 -6.58
N GLY A 138 10.40 -0.02 -6.32
CA GLY A 138 9.33 -0.04 -7.30
C GLY A 138 8.63 -1.39 -7.45
N ASN A 139 8.94 -2.38 -6.59
CA ASN A 139 8.19 -3.62 -6.55
C ASN A 139 6.83 -3.39 -5.88
N MET A 140 5.82 -4.18 -6.26
CA MET A 140 4.44 -3.94 -5.82
C MET A 140 3.78 -5.23 -5.37
N SER A 141 2.90 -5.08 -4.38
CA SER A 141 1.93 -6.11 -4.01
C SER A 141 0.58 -5.49 -3.68
N THR A 142 -0.46 -6.31 -3.60
CA THR A 142 -1.82 -5.86 -3.32
C THR A 142 -2.50 -6.72 -2.28
N CYS A 143 -3.41 -6.12 -1.52
CA CYS A 143 -4.39 -6.81 -0.68
C CYS A 143 -5.76 -6.15 -0.84
N SER A 144 -6.83 -6.79 -0.36
CA SER A 144 -8.19 -6.26 -0.40
C SER A 144 -8.76 -6.14 1.01
N ALA A 145 -9.46 -5.04 1.27
CA ALA A 145 -10.21 -4.78 2.48
C ALA A 145 -11.69 -4.58 2.16
N ASP A 146 -12.56 -5.02 3.05
CA ASP A 146 -13.98 -4.67 3.02
C ASP A 146 -14.17 -3.36 3.80
N VAL A 147 -14.63 -2.32 3.11
CA VAL A 147 -15.05 -1.05 3.69
C VAL A 147 -16.57 -1.06 3.81
N THR A 148 -17.08 -1.15 5.04
CA THR A 148 -18.51 -1.07 5.31
C THR A 148 -18.89 0.40 5.44
N VAL A 149 -19.74 0.88 4.53
CA VAL A 149 -20.30 2.25 4.55
C VAL A 149 -21.66 2.21 5.23
N GLU A 150 -21.84 3.05 6.24
CA GLU A 150 -23.12 3.15 6.97
C GLU A 150 -23.65 4.57 6.92
N ASP A 151 -24.97 4.68 6.72
CA ASP A 151 -25.72 5.90 6.92
C ASP A 151 -26.47 5.82 8.26
N ASN A 152 -26.00 6.59 9.23
CA ASN A 152 -26.59 6.73 10.56
C ASN A 152 -27.12 8.16 10.79
N VAL A 153 -27.24 8.95 9.71
CA VAL A 153 -27.79 10.31 9.75
C VAL A 153 -29.32 10.19 9.68
N ALA A 154 -30.00 10.77 10.68
CA ALA A 154 -31.46 10.76 10.67
C ALA A 154 -32.03 11.83 9.73
N PRO A 155 -33.14 11.58 9.05
CA PRO A 155 -33.78 12.56 8.18
C PRO A 155 -34.23 13.80 8.95
N THR A 156 -34.22 14.94 8.28
CA THR A 156 -34.82 16.18 8.80
C THR A 156 -36.30 16.21 8.46
N ALA A 157 -37.15 16.15 9.49
CA ALA A 157 -38.60 16.23 9.32
C ALA A 157 -39.08 17.70 9.35
N VAL A 158 -39.79 18.13 8.32
CA VAL A 158 -40.34 19.49 8.18
C VAL A 158 -41.83 19.36 7.93
N CYS A 159 -42.63 19.93 8.84
CA CYS A 159 -44.09 19.86 8.74
C CYS A 159 -44.73 21.23 8.41
N GLN A 160 -45.91 21.20 7.79
CA GLN A 160 -46.78 22.35 7.57
C GLN A 160 -48.14 22.16 8.21
N ASN A 161 -48.77 23.29 8.55
CA ASN A 161 -50.13 23.28 9.03
C ASN A 161 -51.09 22.99 7.89
N LEU A 162 -52.11 22.18 8.16
CA LEU A 162 -53.18 21.84 7.21
C LEU A 162 -54.54 22.18 7.77
N THR A 163 -55.37 22.81 6.95
CA THR A 163 -56.82 23.00 7.24
C THR A 163 -57.62 22.06 6.38
N ILE A 164 -58.46 21.22 7.00
CA ILE A 164 -59.31 20.27 6.26
C ILE A 164 -60.78 20.61 6.46
N GLN A 165 -61.60 20.27 5.49
CA GLN A 165 -63.06 20.36 5.58
C GLN A 165 -63.60 18.96 5.75
N LEU A 166 -64.56 18.81 6.67
CA LEU A 166 -65.30 17.57 6.83
C LEU A 166 -66.27 17.41 5.67
N ASP A 167 -66.50 16.17 5.23
CA ASP A 167 -67.52 15.83 4.22
C ASP A 167 -68.96 15.85 4.82
N ALA A 168 -69.95 15.51 4.05
CA ALA A 168 -71.41 15.46 4.45
C ALA A 168 -71.69 14.39 5.53
N ALA A 169 -70.85 13.39 5.67
CA ALA A 169 -70.85 12.36 6.72
C ALA A 169 -70.19 12.80 8.03
N GLY A 170 -69.44 13.93 7.99
CA GLY A 170 -68.61 14.44 9.07
C GLY A 170 -67.22 13.87 9.14
N ASP A 171 -66.70 13.25 8.03
CA ASP A 171 -65.43 12.59 7.98
C ASP A 171 -64.41 13.40 7.13
N ALA A 172 -63.14 13.23 7.44
CA ALA A 172 -62.03 13.68 6.62
C ALA A 172 -60.83 12.78 6.83
N THR A 173 -59.99 12.64 5.80
CA THR A 173 -58.75 11.91 5.86
C THR A 173 -57.58 12.78 5.41
N ILE A 174 -56.43 12.57 5.99
CA ILE A 174 -55.19 13.21 5.60
C ILE A 174 -54.12 12.16 5.30
N THR A 175 -53.16 12.52 4.47
CA THR A 175 -52.02 11.72 4.15
C THR A 175 -50.74 12.40 4.69
N ALA A 176 -49.66 11.64 4.93
CA ALA A 176 -48.39 12.19 5.34
C ALA A 176 -47.86 13.28 4.38
N ALA A 177 -48.05 13.06 3.07
CA ALA A 177 -47.64 14.02 2.04
C ALA A 177 -48.33 15.39 2.11
N GLN A 178 -49.52 15.48 2.73
CA GLN A 178 -50.23 16.74 2.89
C GLN A 178 -49.71 17.60 4.05
N ILE A 179 -49.03 16.99 5.03
CA ILE A 179 -48.42 17.68 6.14
C ILE A 179 -46.93 17.80 6.01
N ASP A 180 -46.33 17.10 5.06
CA ASP A 180 -44.90 17.25 4.74
C ASP A 180 -44.65 18.57 4.02
N ASN A 181 -43.59 19.27 4.42
CA ASN A 181 -43.14 20.55 3.83
C ASN A 181 -41.66 20.47 3.42
N GLY A 182 -41.27 19.36 2.80
CA GLY A 182 -39.92 19.16 2.31
C GLY A 182 -38.98 18.51 3.32
N SER A 183 -39.48 17.53 4.06
CA SER A 183 -38.63 16.62 4.83
C SER A 183 -37.59 16.01 3.91
N ASN A 184 -36.35 15.91 4.37
CA ASN A 184 -35.25 15.46 3.54
C ASN A 184 -34.19 14.68 4.34
N ASP A 185 -33.46 13.87 3.57
CA ASP A 185 -32.25 13.18 3.96
C ASP A 185 -31.31 13.12 2.78
N ALA A 186 -29.99 13.13 3.00
CA ALA A 186 -28.98 13.11 1.95
C ALA A 186 -29.04 11.78 1.13
N CYS A 187 -29.32 10.65 1.82
CA CYS A 187 -29.42 9.33 1.20
C CYS A 187 -30.86 8.95 0.83
N GLY A 188 -31.83 9.85 1.05
CA GLY A 188 -33.21 9.67 0.70
C GLY A 188 -34.10 9.22 1.85
N ILE A 189 -35.42 9.43 1.67
CA ILE A 189 -36.45 9.04 2.64
C ILE A 189 -37.19 7.80 2.13
N ALA A 190 -37.19 6.73 2.92
CA ALA A 190 -38.07 5.61 2.69
C ALA A 190 -39.50 6.01 3.05
N SER A 191 -40.43 5.93 2.12
CA SER A 191 -41.84 6.33 2.31
C SER A 191 -42.55 5.51 3.36
#